data_507113304b96e02f6772390817312773
#
_entry.id   507113304b96e02f6772390817312773
#
_cell.length_a   1.000
_cell.length_b   1.000
_cell.length_c   1.000
_cell.angle_alpha   90.00
_cell.angle_beta   90.00
_cell.angle_gamma   90.00
#
_symmetry.space_group_name_H-M   'P 1'
#
loop_
_entity.id
_entity.type
_entity.pdbx_description
1 polymer ?
#
loop_
_entity_poly.entity_id
_entity_poly.type
_entity_poly.pdbx_seq_one_letter_code
_entity_poly.pdbx_strand_id
1 'polypeptide(L)'
;GGATQVETFDPKPDAPDNVRAINGWVKTTGGYHIGADWSDLATVGDKMTVVRSFAHGNASHRTGTHWVMTGHNSTDNTPQSPAYDPSYGSMAASAYGTNNPITGMPAYVRVNNITYDGGAWLGSDYKPYDATGEGVKNLQLKINKDQFLGRQDLLSSLDNLQDGAGLRDQSYNMLLGNI
;
A
#
# COMPACT_ATOMS: atom_id res chain seq x y z
N GLY A 1 -19.55 2.33 4.26
CA GLY A 1 -19.73 1.45 5.39
C GLY A 1 -18.83 0.26 5.28
N GLY A 2 -18.15 -0.06 6.36
CA GLY A 2 -17.38 -1.29 6.51
C GLY A 2 -18.10 -2.27 7.40
N ALA A 3 -17.52 -3.45 7.58
CA ALA A 3 -17.97 -4.41 8.56
C ALA A 3 -17.87 -3.82 9.98
N THR A 4 -18.75 -4.26 10.87
CA THR A 4 -18.70 -3.79 12.24
C THR A 4 -17.47 -4.32 12.96
N GLN A 5 -16.95 -3.54 13.89
CA GLN A 5 -15.78 -3.91 14.67
C GLN A 5 -15.95 -5.25 15.38
N VAL A 6 -17.12 -5.46 15.97
CA VAL A 6 -17.41 -6.67 16.77
C VAL A 6 -17.56 -7.93 15.91
N GLU A 7 -18.03 -7.83 14.67
CA GLU A 7 -18.14 -8.98 13.76
C GLU A 7 -16.82 -9.25 13.00
N THR A 8 -15.78 -8.47 13.26
CA THR A 8 -14.48 -8.63 12.60
C THR A 8 -13.38 -8.94 13.58
N PHE A 9 -12.62 -7.94 14.00
CA PHE A 9 -11.38 -8.13 14.75
C PHE A 9 -11.49 -7.93 16.26
N ASP A 10 -12.68 -7.54 16.78
CA ASP A 10 -12.88 -7.29 18.21
C ASP A 10 -14.24 -7.88 18.70
N PRO A 11 -14.42 -9.20 18.66
CA PRO A 11 -15.72 -9.85 18.92
C PRO A 11 -16.20 -9.75 20.37
N LYS A 12 -15.34 -9.32 21.30
CA LYS A 12 -15.67 -9.11 22.73
C LYS A 12 -16.37 -10.32 23.38
N PRO A 13 -15.72 -11.50 23.41
CA PRO A 13 -16.33 -12.75 23.91
C PRO A 13 -16.96 -12.65 25.29
N ASP A 14 -16.32 -11.88 26.17
CA ASP A 14 -16.68 -11.74 27.58
C ASP A 14 -17.68 -10.60 27.84
N ALA A 15 -18.13 -9.90 26.79
CA ALA A 15 -19.09 -8.81 26.91
C ALA A 15 -20.53 -9.35 26.95
N PRO A 16 -21.50 -8.54 27.45
CA PRO A 16 -22.93 -8.89 27.39
C PRO A 16 -23.43 -9.12 25.96
N ASP A 17 -24.50 -9.89 25.82
CA ASP A 17 -25.06 -10.33 24.51
C ASP A 17 -25.39 -9.17 23.56
N ASN A 18 -25.74 -8.02 24.08
CA ASN A 18 -26.02 -6.83 23.28
C ASN A 18 -24.79 -6.04 22.83
N VAL A 19 -23.59 -6.50 23.18
CA VAL A 19 -22.31 -5.84 22.84
C VAL A 19 -21.40 -6.77 22.06
N ARG A 20 -21.39 -8.07 22.37
CA ARG A 20 -20.52 -9.04 21.70
C ARG A 20 -20.97 -9.37 20.27
N ALA A 21 -20.10 -10.01 19.50
CA ALA A 21 -20.41 -10.49 18.14
C ALA A 21 -21.62 -11.43 18.13
N ILE A 22 -22.56 -11.18 17.24
CA ILE A 22 -23.80 -11.96 17.08
C ILE A 22 -23.47 -13.31 16.42
N ASN A 23 -22.58 -13.31 15.41
CA ASN A 23 -22.19 -14.52 14.68
C ASN A 23 -21.16 -15.37 15.43
N GLY A 24 -20.78 -14.94 16.64
CA GLY A 24 -19.78 -15.64 17.45
C GLY A 24 -18.34 -15.29 17.04
N TRP A 25 -17.42 -16.12 17.52
CA TRP A 25 -15.98 -15.88 17.33
C TRP A 25 -15.21 -17.19 17.24
N VAL A 26 -14.00 -17.07 16.66
CA VAL A 26 -13.02 -18.17 16.59
C VAL A 26 -11.69 -17.71 17.22
N LYS A 27 -10.99 -18.66 17.82
CA LYS A 27 -9.64 -18.41 18.33
C LYS A 27 -8.63 -18.55 17.21
N THR A 28 -7.75 -17.56 17.07
CA THR A 28 -6.68 -17.54 16.06
C THR A 28 -5.47 -18.38 16.51
N THR A 29 -4.60 -18.74 15.57
CA THR A 29 -3.28 -19.32 15.86
C THR A 29 -2.38 -18.37 16.67
N GLY A 30 -2.62 -17.06 16.62
CA GLY A 30 -1.98 -16.04 17.45
C GLY A 30 -2.54 -15.93 18.88
N GLY A 31 -3.55 -16.73 19.24
CA GLY A 31 -4.08 -16.83 20.60
C GLY A 31 -5.18 -15.82 20.97
N TYR A 32 -5.54 -14.91 20.09
CA TYR A 32 -6.63 -13.95 20.27
C TYR A 32 -7.90 -14.36 19.48
N HIS A 33 -9.02 -13.71 19.71
CA HIS A 33 -10.27 -14.01 19.03
C HIS A 33 -10.57 -12.98 17.94
N ILE A 34 -11.17 -13.47 16.83
CA ILE A 34 -11.78 -12.66 15.78
C ILE A 34 -13.18 -13.19 15.47
N GLY A 35 -14.01 -12.43 14.74
CA GLY A 35 -15.36 -12.85 14.37
C GLY A 35 -15.38 -14.19 13.63
N ALA A 36 -16.41 -15.00 13.84
CA ALA A 36 -16.51 -16.37 13.30
C ALA A 36 -16.48 -16.42 11.78
N ASP A 37 -16.99 -15.38 11.11
CA ASP A 37 -17.01 -15.27 9.64
C ASP A 37 -15.60 -15.17 9.02
N TRP A 38 -14.58 -14.98 9.83
CA TRP A 38 -13.17 -14.85 9.44
C TRP A 38 -12.32 -16.08 9.79
N SER A 39 -12.96 -17.27 9.83
CA SER A 39 -12.32 -18.51 10.26
C SER A 39 -11.05 -18.86 9.48
N ASP A 40 -11.02 -18.60 8.16
CA ASP A 40 -9.83 -18.83 7.34
C ASP A 40 -8.66 -17.91 7.74
N LEU A 41 -8.97 -16.65 8.05
CA LEU A 41 -7.97 -15.70 8.53
C LEU A 41 -7.44 -16.09 9.92
N ALA A 42 -8.24 -16.75 10.74
CA ALA A 42 -7.81 -17.24 12.06
C ALA A 42 -6.66 -18.24 11.97
N THR A 43 -6.52 -18.96 10.87
CA THR A 43 -5.45 -19.94 10.63
C THR A 43 -4.06 -19.30 10.46
N VAL A 44 -4.00 -18.03 10.14
CA VAL A 44 -2.76 -17.24 9.98
C VAL A 44 -2.62 -16.12 11.01
N GLY A 45 -3.36 -16.21 12.09
CA GLY A 45 -3.40 -15.18 13.13
C GLY A 45 -2.06 -14.93 13.85
N ASP A 46 -1.16 -15.92 13.85
CA ASP A 46 0.23 -15.79 14.33
C ASP A 46 1.09 -14.84 13.47
N LYS A 47 0.66 -14.57 12.23
CA LYS A 47 1.33 -13.65 11.29
C LYS A 47 0.69 -12.26 11.26
N MET A 48 -0.28 -12.01 12.14
CA MET A 48 -1.07 -10.78 12.14
C MET A 48 -0.92 -10.05 13.47
N THR A 49 -0.96 -8.72 13.39
CA THR A 49 -1.11 -7.84 14.55
C THR A 49 -2.42 -7.07 14.42
N VAL A 50 -3.27 -7.16 15.43
CA VAL A 50 -4.56 -6.46 15.47
C VAL A 50 -4.49 -5.31 16.47
N VAL A 51 -4.63 -4.07 15.97
CA VAL A 51 -4.67 -2.85 16.78
C VAL A 51 -6.12 -2.46 17.03
N ARG A 52 -6.67 -2.79 18.20
CA ARG A 52 -8.07 -2.53 18.57
C ARG A 52 -8.31 -1.14 19.14
N SER A 53 -7.26 -0.44 19.54
CA SER A 53 -7.33 0.90 20.09
C SER A 53 -7.33 2.01 19.05
N PHE A 54 -7.28 1.67 17.75
CA PHE A 54 -7.33 2.66 16.69
C PHE A 54 -8.71 3.29 16.63
N ALA A 55 -8.79 4.59 16.84
CA ALA A 55 -10.04 5.33 16.83
C ALA A 55 -9.81 6.76 16.32
N HIS A 56 -10.83 7.33 15.69
CA HIS A 56 -10.85 8.72 15.28
C HIS A 56 -12.25 9.31 15.41
N GLY A 57 -12.35 10.64 15.61
CA GLY A 57 -13.60 11.34 15.83
C GLY A 57 -14.35 11.76 14.56
N ASN A 58 -13.96 11.30 13.38
CA ASN A 58 -14.53 11.74 12.11
C ASN A 58 -15.39 10.66 11.46
N ALA A 59 -16.71 10.88 11.41
CA ALA A 59 -17.67 9.94 10.83
C ALA A 59 -17.90 10.13 9.31
N SER A 60 -17.31 11.14 8.69
CA SER A 60 -17.42 11.38 7.25
C SER A 60 -16.58 10.38 6.46
N HIS A 61 -17.14 9.83 5.38
CA HIS A 61 -16.39 8.93 4.50
C HIS A 61 -15.10 9.54 3.93
N ARG A 62 -15.11 10.84 3.61
CA ARG A 62 -13.95 11.50 3.03
C ARG A 62 -12.88 11.83 4.04
N THR A 63 -13.21 12.67 4.99
CA THR A 63 -12.26 13.14 5.98
C THR A 63 -11.85 12.03 6.94
N GLY A 64 -12.73 11.06 7.19
CA GLY A 64 -12.40 9.84 7.91
C GLY A 64 -11.43 8.95 7.13
N THR A 65 -11.61 8.79 5.81
CA THR A 65 -10.65 8.06 4.98
C THR A 65 -9.29 8.78 4.93
N HIS A 66 -9.29 10.10 4.80
CA HIS A 66 -8.05 10.88 4.89
C HIS A 66 -7.31 10.60 6.21
N TRP A 67 -8.04 10.63 7.34
CA TRP A 67 -7.44 10.36 8.64
C TRP A 67 -6.86 8.95 8.75
N VAL A 68 -7.60 7.94 8.29
CA VAL A 68 -7.13 6.55 8.29
C VAL A 68 -5.90 6.37 7.41
N MET A 69 -5.87 7.00 6.23
CA MET A 69 -4.80 6.83 5.26
C MET A 69 -3.53 7.61 5.61
N THR A 70 -3.65 8.75 6.29
CA THR A 70 -2.52 9.67 6.52
C THR A 70 -2.12 9.83 7.98
N GLY A 71 -2.99 9.44 8.92
CA GLY A 71 -2.83 9.72 10.36
C GLY A 71 -3.23 11.14 10.76
N HIS A 72 -3.66 11.98 9.81
CA HIS A 72 -3.98 13.38 10.04
C HIS A 72 -5.46 13.68 9.77
N ASN A 73 -6.06 14.50 10.62
CA ASN A 73 -7.42 14.96 10.39
C ASN A 73 -7.45 16.01 9.27
N SER A 74 -8.45 15.91 8.41
CA SER A 74 -8.75 16.94 7.42
C SER A 74 -10.16 17.45 7.65
N THR A 75 -10.33 18.77 7.60
CA THR A 75 -11.64 19.43 7.63
C THR A 75 -12.21 19.68 6.23
N ASP A 76 -11.39 19.54 5.20
CA ASP A 76 -11.81 19.73 3.83
C ASP A 76 -12.53 18.49 3.31
N ASN A 77 -13.83 18.63 3.10
CA ASN A 77 -14.71 17.57 2.59
C ASN A 77 -15.08 17.75 1.11
N THR A 78 -14.34 18.57 0.37
CA THR A 78 -14.57 18.78 -1.07
C THR A 78 -14.28 17.51 -1.85
N PRO A 79 -15.10 17.12 -2.82
CA PRO A 79 -14.94 15.90 -3.60
C PRO A 79 -13.57 15.73 -4.28
N GLN A 80 -12.95 16.79 -4.69
CA GLN A 80 -11.70 16.81 -5.44
C GLN A 80 -10.50 17.23 -4.59
N SER A 81 -10.67 17.40 -3.28
CA SER A 81 -9.55 17.74 -2.40
C SER A 81 -8.46 16.69 -2.46
N PRO A 82 -7.22 17.06 -2.79
CA PRO A 82 -6.09 16.17 -2.67
C PRO A 82 -5.80 15.86 -1.19
N ALA A 83 -5.04 14.81 -0.93
CA ALA A 83 -4.45 14.63 0.39
C ALA A 83 -3.43 15.75 0.67
N TYR A 84 -3.50 16.34 1.86
CA TYR A 84 -2.48 17.29 2.32
C TYR A 84 -1.24 16.57 2.84
N ASP A 85 -1.44 15.38 3.39
CA ASP A 85 -0.40 14.56 3.99
C ASP A 85 -0.23 13.26 3.21
N PRO A 86 1.01 12.69 3.18
CA PRO A 86 1.27 11.43 2.52
C PRO A 86 0.53 10.29 3.20
N SER A 87 0.11 9.31 2.41
CA SER A 87 -0.43 8.07 2.95
C SER A 87 0.66 7.29 3.70
N TYR A 88 0.24 6.44 4.63
CA TYR A 88 1.16 5.54 5.34
C TYR A 88 1.97 4.65 4.38
N GLY A 89 1.38 4.23 3.25
CA GLY A 89 2.09 3.47 2.22
C GLY A 89 3.16 4.29 1.52
N SER A 90 2.89 5.57 1.23
CA SER A 90 3.88 6.50 0.67
C SER A 90 5.01 6.80 1.66
N MET A 91 4.68 6.94 2.94
CA MET A 91 5.70 7.11 4.00
C MET A 91 6.58 5.87 4.12
N ALA A 92 6.00 4.66 4.05
CA ALA A 92 6.76 3.41 4.04
C ALA A 92 7.66 3.31 2.80
N ALA A 93 7.15 3.65 1.61
CA ALA A 93 7.95 3.66 0.39
C ALA A 93 9.09 4.68 0.44
N SER A 94 8.89 5.83 1.10
CA SER A 94 9.95 6.81 1.33
C SER A 94 11.04 6.31 2.28
N ALA A 95 10.65 5.55 3.30
CA ALA A 95 11.59 5.05 4.32
C ALA A 95 12.38 3.82 3.85
N TYR A 96 11.75 2.92 3.09
CA TYR A 96 12.32 1.61 2.71
C TYR A 96 12.71 1.51 1.23
N GLY A 97 12.41 2.52 0.43
CA GLY A 97 12.60 2.52 -1.02
C GLY A 97 11.31 2.25 -1.78
N THR A 98 11.23 2.79 -2.99
CA THR A 98 10.06 2.65 -3.87
C THR A 98 9.92 1.26 -4.47
N ASN A 99 11.04 0.54 -4.60
CA ASN A 99 11.07 -0.79 -5.19
C ASN A 99 11.89 -1.75 -4.32
N ASN A 100 11.53 -3.01 -4.35
CA ASN A 100 12.34 -4.07 -3.76
C ASN A 100 13.68 -4.18 -4.51
N PRO A 101 14.84 -4.07 -3.83
CA PRO A 101 16.15 -4.03 -4.50
C PRO A 101 16.55 -5.34 -5.16
N ILE A 102 15.92 -6.46 -4.80
CA ILE A 102 16.23 -7.79 -5.35
C ILE A 102 15.33 -8.11 -6.54
N THR A 103 14.02 -7.86 -6.39
CA THR A 103 13.01 -8.27 -7.38
C THR A 103 12.60 -7.15 -8.33
N GLY A 104 12.91 -5.89 -8.02
CA GLY A 104 12.44 -4.72 -8.75
C GLY A 104 10.94 -4.41 -8.54
N MET A 105 10.22 -5.22 -7.78
CA MET A 105 8.78 -5.04 -7.56
C MET A 105 8.51 -3.76 -6.77
N PRO A 106 7.46 -2.99 -7.15
CA PRO A 106 7.05 -1.82 -6.38
C PRO A 106 6.77 -2.17 -4.91
N ALA A 107 7.30 -1.37 -3.99
CA ALA A 107 7.10 -1.57 -2.55
C ALA A 107 5.69 -1.18 -2.10
N TYR A 108 5.05 -0.27 -2.81
CA TYR A 108 3.69 0.17 -2.54
C TYR A 108 2.80 -0.09 -3.75
N VAL A 109 1.83 -0.98 -3.59
CA VAL A 109 0.90 -1.40 -4.65
C VAL A 109 -0.53 -1.17 -4.19
N ARG A 110 -1.38 -0.71 -5.09
CA ARG A 110 -2.83 -0.67 -4.89
C ARG A 110 -3.56 -1.54 -5.91
N VAL A 111 -4.71 -2.03 -5.51
CA VAL A 111 -5.69 -2.70 -6.37
C VAL A 111 -6.95 -1.85 -6.34
N ASN A 112 -7.38 -1.34 -7.47
CA ASN A 112 -8.42 -0.33 -7.60
C ASN A 112 -8.04 1.05 -6.99
N ASN A 113 -8.89 2.04 -7.25
CA ASN A 113 -8.65 3.40 -6.80
C ASN A 113 -9.00 3.54 -5.32
N ILE A 114 -8.02 3.94 -4.51
CA ILE A 114 -8.21 4.29 -3.11
C ILE A 114 -7.98 5.80 -2.97
N THR A 115 -8.90 6.49 -2.31
CA THR A 115 -8.76 7.93 -2.09
C THR A 115 -7.67 8.20 -1.06
N TYR A 116 -6.85 9.23 -1.29
CA TYR A 116 -5.78 9.68 -0.39
C TYR A 116 -4.61 8.69 -0.19
N ASP A 117 -4.34 7.88 -1.19
CA ASP A 117 -3.23 6.93 -1.18
C ASP A 117 -1.91 7.49 -1.75
N GLY A 118 -1.87 8.78 -2.08
CA GLY A 118 -0.74 9.43 -2.74
C GLY A 118 0.38 9.90 -1.81
N GLY A 119 1.44 10.39 -2.46
CA GLY A 119 2.65 10.89 -1.79
C GLY A 119 2.53 12.30 -1.21
N ALA A 120 1.49 13.08 -1.57
CA ALA A 120 1.33 14.47 -1.17
C ALA A 120 2.65 15.27 -1.29
N TRP A 121 3.11 15.90 -0.20
CA TRP A 121 4.35 16.68 -0.19
C TRP A 121 5.64 15.84 -0.34
N LEU A 122 5.59 14.52 -0.20
CA LEU A 122 6.72 13.63 -0.54
C LEU A 122 6.96 13.55 -2.05
N GLY A 123 5.95 13.83 -2.87
CA GLY A 123 6.04 13.80 -4.32
C GLY A 123 5.42 12.57 -4.98
N SER A 124 5.38 12.60 -6.30
CA SER A 124 4.71 11.58 -7.13
C SER A 124 5.41 10.22 -7.13
N ASP A 125 6.69 10.17 -6.83
CA ASP A 125 7.51 8.96 -6.90
C ASP A 125 7.13 7.95 -5.81
N TYR A 126 6.51 8.44 -4.73
CA TYR A 126 6.05 7.63 -3.60
C TYR A 126 4.56 7.26 -3.67
N LYS A 127 3.89 7.53 -4.79
CA LYS A 127 2.51 7.06 -5.00
C LYS A 127 2.48 5.54 -5.21
N PRO A 128 1.34 4.86 -4.93
CA PRO A 128 1.22 3.43 -5.18
C PRO A 128 1.28 3.11 -6.68
N TYR A 129 1.89 1.99 -7.01
CA TYR A 129 1.73 1.37 -8.31
C TYR A 129 0.29 0.83 -8.44
N ASP A 130 -0.40 1.20 -9.50
CA ASP A 130 -1.76 0.75 -9.77
C ASP A 130 -1.74 -0.59 -10.52
N ALA A 131 -2.05 -1.67 -9.81
CA ALA A 131 -2.07 -3.03 -10.36
C ALA A 131 -3.31 -3.34 -11.23
N THR A 132 -4.24 -2.39 -11.40
CA THR A 132 -5.48 -2.59 -12.17
C THR A 132 -5.58 -1.68 -13.39
N GLY A 133 -4.76 -0.63 -13.47
CA GLY A 133 -4.82 0.40 -14.51
C GLY A 133 -3.84 0.17 -15.66
N GLU A 134 -3.51 1.26 -16.34
CA GLU A 134 -2.51 1.30 -17.41
C GLU A 134 -1.12 0.80 -16.96
N GLY A 135 -0.84 0.84 -15.65
CA GLY A 135 0.39 0.29 -15.07
C GLY A 135 0.63 -1.18 -15.41
N VAL A 136 -0.45 -1.99 -15.44
CA VAL A 136 -0.34 -3.42 -15.82
C VAL A 136 0.14 -3.60 -17.25
N LYS A 137 -0.29 -2.72 -18.16
CA LYS A 137 0.14 -2.74 -19.56
C LYS A 137 1.64 -2.43 -19.70
N ASN A 138 2.20 -1.68 -18.77
CA ASN A 138 3.62 -1.33 -18.77
C ASN A 138 4.51 -2.46 -18.22
N LEU A 139 3.93 -3.49 -17.58
CA LEU A 139 4.65 -4.71 -17.20
C LEU A 139 4.94 -5.62 -18.39
N GLN A 140 4.26 -5.39 -19.51
CA GLN A 140 4.53 -6.14 -20.73
C GLN A 140 5.63 -5.43 -21.51
N LEU A 141 6.72 -6.15 -21.78
CA LEU A 141 7.75 -5.65 -22.70
C LEU A 141 7.11 -5.39 -24.06
N LYS A 142 7.15 -4.13 -24.52
CA LYS A 142 6.70 -3.73 -25.87
C LYS A 142 7.68 -4.14 -26.97
N ILE A 143 8.81 -4.69 -26.59
CA ILE A 143 9.87 -5.19 -27.48
C ILE A 143 10.16 -6.63 -27.08
N ASN A 144 10.72 -7.41 -28.00
CA ASN A 144 11.13 -8.77 -27.65
C ASN A 144 12.35 -8.75 -26.71
N LYS A 145 12.58 -9.88 -26.03
CA LYS A 145 13.64 -10.01 -25.02
C LYS A 145 15.03 -9.72 -25.59
N ASP A 146 15.31 -10.15 -26.83
CA ASP A 146 16.62 -9.98 -27.45
C ASP A 146 16.90 -8.50 -27.77
N GLN A 147 15.87 -7.78 -28.22
CA GLN A 147 15.97 -6.33 -28.41
C GLN A 147 16.16 -5.58 -27.09
N PHE A 148 15.53 -6.04 -26.03
CA PHE A 148 15.70 -5.45 -24.69
C PHE A 148 17.13 -5.67 -24.20
N LEU A 149 17.63 -6.91 -24.26
CA LEU A 149 19.01 -7.25 -23.87
C LEU A 149 20.05 -6.50 -24.71
N GLY A 150 19.85 -6.43 -26.03
CA GLY A 150 20.74 -5.66 -26.90
C GLY A 150 20.79 -4.16 -26.58
N ARG A 151 19.66 -3.58 -26.13
CA ARG A 151 19.62 -2.18 -25.64
C ARG A 151 20.34 -2.01 -24.30
N GLN A 152 20.22 -2.99 -23.39
CA GLN A 152 20.96 -2.98 -22.13
C GLN A 152 22.47 -3.07 -22.37
N ASP A 153 22.92 -3.96 -23.26
CA ASP A 153 24.34 -4.11 -23.63
C ASP A 153 24.89 -2.83 -24.27
N LEU A 154 24.12 -2.21 -25.16
CA LEU A 154 24.48 -0.94 -25.77
C LEU A 154 24.61 0.17 -24.71
N LEU A 155 23.63 0.28 -23.81
CA LEU A 155 23.63 1.25 -22.73
C LEU A 155 24.84 1.05 -21.81
N SER A 156 25.11 -0.18 -21.41
CA SER A 156 26.28 -0.54 -20.60
C SER A 156 27.61 -0.23 -21.31
N SER A 157 27.67 -0.43 -22.62
CA SER A 157 28.84 -0.09 -23.45
C SER A 157 29.06 1.43 -23.52
N LEU A 158 27.98 2.19 -23.72
CA LEU A 158 28.02 3.65 -23.70
C LEU A 158 28.40 4.19 -22.30
N ASP A 159 27.93 3.50 -21.28
CA ASP A 159 28.25 3.81 -19.91
C ASP A 159 29.72 3.61 -19.56
N ASN A 160 30.35 2.60 -20.08
CA ASN A 160 31.79 2.36 -19.94
C ASN A 160 32.66 3.38 -20.71
N LEU A 161 32.10 4.08 -21.70
CA LEU A 161 32.83 5.09 -22.49
C LEU A 161 32.86 6.49 -21.82
N GLN A 162 32.06 6.73 -20.81
CA GLN A 162 32.01 7.98 -20.08
C GLN A 162 32.39 7.78 -18.61
N ASP A 163 33.66 7.83 -18.31
CA ASP A 163 34.17 7.94 -16.94
C ASP A 163 33.67 9.24 -16.30
N GLY A 164 32.59 9.20 -15.60
CA GLY A 164 32.14 10.37 -14.87
C GLY A 164 30.73 10.34 -14.33
N ALA A 165 30.70 10.24 -13.03
CA ALA A 165 29.70 10.77 -12.12
C ALA A 165 28.31 10.15 -12.07
N GLY A 166 27.92 9.82 -10.87
CA GLY A 166 26.67 9.32 -10.31
C GLY A 166 25.30 9.82 -10.82
N LEU A 167 25.24 10.62 -11.87
CA LEU A 167 24.03 10.99 -12.59
C LEU A 167 23.47 9.84 -13.43
N ARG A 168 24.30 8.84 -13.72
CA ARG A 168 23.94 7.69 -14.57
C ARG A 168 23.14 6.65 -13.83
N ASP A 169 23.51 6.34 -12.61
CA ASP A 169 22.78 5.38 -11.77
C ASP A 169 21.37 5.88 -11.46
N GLN A 170 21.21 7.20 -11.30
CA GLN A 170 19.88 7.80 -11.11
C GLN A 170 19.04 7.71 -12.38
N SER A 171 19.60 8.00 -13.56
CA SER A 171 18.88 7.90 -14.83
C SER A 171 18.56 6.47 -15.22
N TYR A 172 19.45 5.52 -14.92
CA TYR A 172 19.26 4.09 -15.16
C TYR A 172 18.17 3.51 -14.24
N ASN A 173 18.23 3.85 -12.97
CA ASN A 173 17.20 3.47 -12.00
C ASN A 173 15.84 4.13 -12.29
N MET A 174 15.84 5.33 -12.85
CA MET A 174 14.62 6.01 -13.28
C MET A 174 13.99 5.35 -14.53
N LEU A 175 14.82 4.86 -15.46
CA LEU A 175 14.35 4.12 -16.64
C LEU A 175 13.88 2.69 -16.29
N LEU A 176 14.56 2.01 -15.38
CA LEU A 176 14.16 0.69 -14.88
C LEU A 176 13.05 0.77 -13.85
N GLY A 177 12.95 1.85 -13.10
CA GLY A 177 11.86 2.09 -12.16
C GLY A 177 10.52 2.45 -12.81
N ASN A 178 10.49 2.61 -14.14
CA ASN A 178 9.28 2.83 -14.95
C ASN A 178 8.92 1.64 -15.85
N ILE A 179 9.60 0.51 -15.72
CA ILE A 179 9.28 -0.77 -16.33
C ILE A 179 8.76 -1.72 -15.26
#